data_dd5eb3122b0d98dd2f38a0539bbeb902
#
_entry.id   dd5eb3122b0d98dd2f38a0539bbeb902
#
_cell.length_a   1.000
_cell.length_b   1.000
_cell.length_c   1.000
_cell.angle_alpha   90.00
_cell.angle_beta   90.00
_cell.angle_gamma   90.00
#
_symmetry.space_group_name_H-M   'P 1'
#
loop_
_entity.id
_entity.type
_entity.pdbx_description
1 polymer ?
#
loop_
_entity_poly.entity_id
_entity_poly.type
_entity_poly.pdbx_seq_one_letter_code
_entity_poly.pdbx_strand_id
1 'polypeptide(L)'
;MGETIRQKADRVGTFRYISVFLMETLARWIPTTPELEAKVFFGRQVWDFAQHADWLGRRTGELRSPMQWSLQPADGYLRVLQTMAGATGTMERLAGLHDGLLPDLEARYRDYIARTDRLNDEPTVRILERILFDFERLRADRAAFPAIRPDLALTDAGWPARIAALARAETDYVSSRAAARAAAAAS
;
A
#
# COMPACT_ATOMS: atom_id res chain seq x y z
N MET A 1 15.41 -3.40 -22.38
CA MET A 1 15.89 -4.61 -21.68
C MET A 1 14.92 -4.85 -20.52
N GLY A 2 14.25 -6.01 -20.45
CA GLY A 2 13.25 -6.30 -19.43
C GLY A 2 13.86 -6.51 -18.04
N GLU A 3 13.05 -6.36 -16.97
CA GLU A 3 13.49 -6.63 -15.61
C GLU A 3 13.88 -8.11 -15.43
N THR A 4 14.95 -8.36 -14.69
CA THR A 4 15.37 -9.71 -14.29
C THR A 4 14.37 -10.29 -13.26
N ILE A 5 14.35 -11.62 -13.13
CA ILE A 5 13.52 -12.30 -12.10
C ILE A 5 13.78 -11.72 -10.69
N ARG A 6 15.05 -11.40 -10.40
CA ARG A 6 15.43 -10.81 -9.11
C ARG A 6 14.84 -9.42 -8.91
N GLN A 7 14.88 -8.55 -9.92
CA GLN A 7 14.27 -7.22 -9.86
C GLN A 7 12.76 -7.29 -9.72
N LYS A 8 12.12 -8.22 -10.43
CA LYS A 8 10.68 -8.48 -10.26
C LYS A 8 10.35 -8.94 -8.84
N ALA A 9 11.13 -9.87 -8.28
CA ALA A 9 10.96 -10.34 -6.91
C ALA A 9 11.14 -9.20 -5.88
N ASP A 10 12.12 -8.31 -6.08
CA ASP A 10 12.36 -7.16 -5.21
C ASP A 10 11.17 -6.20 -5.23
N ARG A 11 10.62 -5.93 -6.40
CA ARG A 11 9.44 -5.08 -6.55
C ARG A 11 8.18 -5.70 -5.94
N VAL A 12 7.92 -6.99 -6.20
CA VAL A 12 6.78 -7.71 -5.61
C VAL A 12 6.92 -7.80 -4.09
N GLY A 13 8.14 -8.03 -3.59
CA GLY A 13 8.45 -8.01 -2.15
C GLY A 13 8.22 -6.64 -1.51
N THR A 14 8.50 -5.56 -2.25
CA THR A 14 8.20 -4.18 -1.80
C THR A 14 6.69 -3.93 -1.78
N PHE A 15 5.94 -4.33 -2.80
CA PHE A 15 4.47 -4.24 -2.78
C PHE A 15 3.87 -5.04 -1.62
N ARG A 16 4.42 -6.22 -1.34
CA ARG A 16 4.01 -7.00 -0.16
C ARG A 16 4.28 -6.25 1.14
N TYR A 17 5.48 -5.68 1.32
CA TYR A 17 5.80 -4.88 2.51
C TYR A 17 4.77 -3.77 2.73
N ILE A 18 4.46 -3.03 1.67
CA ILE A 18 3.47 -1.94 1.73
C ILE A 18 2.10 -2.48 2.15
N SER A 19 1.65 -3.61 1.59
CA SER A 19 0.37 -4.23 1.95
C SER A 19 0.33 -4.66 3.42
N VAL A 20 1.40 -5.28 3.94
CA VAL A 20 1.53 -5.63 5.36
C VAL A 20 1.51 -4.38 6.24
N PHE A 21 2.27 -3.34 5.86
CA PHE A 21 2.32 -2.08 6.60
C PHE A 21 0.94 -1.41 6.70
N LEU A 22 0.18 -1.41 5.60
CA LEU A 22 -1.18 -0.85 5.57
C LEU A 22 -2.15 -1.69 6.40
N MET A 23 -2.10 -3.00 6.31
CA MET A 23 -2.89 -3.92 7.15
C MET A 23 -2.65 -3.63 8.65
N GLU A 24 -1.39 -3.57 9.07
CA GLU A 24 -1.02 -3.30 10.46
C GLU A 24 -1.41 -1.89 10.91
N THR A 25 -1.27 -0.89 10.04
CA THR A 25 -1.68 0.50 10.31
C THR A 25 -3.17 0.60 10.55
N LEU A 26 -3.98 -0.01 9.68
CA LEU A 26 -5.43 -0.07 9.82
C LEU A 26 -5.84 -0.78 11.12
N ALA A 27 -5.19 -1.91 11.44
CA ALA A 27 -5.43 -2.64 12.68
C ALA A 27 -5.13 -1.78 13.93
N ARG A 28 -4.03 -1.00 13.90
CA ARG A 28 -3.68 -0.06 14.99
C ARG A 28 -4.65 1.13 15.09
N TRP A 29 -5.25 1.55 13.99
CA TRP A 29 -6.21 2.65 14.01
C TRP A 29 -7.57 2.25 14.63
N ILE A 30 -7.99 0.99 14.51
CA ILE A 30 -9.30 0.53 15.00
C ILE A 30 -9.54 0.88 16.49
N PRO A 31 -8.67 0.51 17.45
CA PRO A 31 -8.91 0.80 18.85
C PRO A 31 -8.86 2.29 19.19
N THR A 32 -8.15 3.10 18.41
CA THR A 32 -7.95 4.54 18.64
C THR A 32 -8.88 5.44 17.82
N THR A 33 -9.81 4.88 17.07
CA THR A 33 -10.85 5.60 16.31
C THR A 33 -12.12 5.62 17.16
N PRO A 34 -12.75 6.78 17.45
CA PRO A 34 -13.97 6.80 18.27
C PRO A 34 -15.19 6.22 17.54
N GLU A 35 -15.34 6.49 16.25
CA GLU A 35 -16.54 6.20 15.49
C GLU A 35 -16.63 4.72 15.09
N LEU A 36 -17.75 4.08 15.42
CA LEU A 36 -17.97 2.67 15.13
C LEU A 36 -17.96 2.37 13.62
N GLU A 37 -18.56 3.24 12.83
CA GLU A 37 -18.66 3.08 11.38
C GLU A 37 -17.26 3.10 10.73
N ALA A 38 -16.38 3.99 11.21
CA ALA A 38 -14.99 4.04 10.76
C ALA A 38 -14.20 2.80 11.20
N LYS A 39 -14.43 2.29 12.41
CA LYS A 39 -13.83 1.02 12.87
C LYS A 39 -14.22 -0.16 11.96
N VAL A 40 -15.52 -0.27 11.63
CA VAL A 40 -16.02 -1.31 10.73
C VAL A 40 -15.41 -1.16 9.34
N PHE A 41 -15.31 0.07 8.87
CA PHE A 41 -14.67 0.39 7.58
C PHE A 41 -13.20 -0.03 7.56
N PHE A 42 -12.41 0.33 8.57
CA PHE A 42 -11.01 -0.11 8.67
C PHE A 42 -10.88 -1.63 8.83
N GLY A 43 -11.77 -2.26 9.61
CA GLY A 43 -11.74 -3.71 9.82
C GLY A 43 -11.91 -4.50 8.52
N ARG A 44 -12.79 -4.07 7.61
CA ARG A 44 -12.93 -4.67 6.28
C ARG A 44 -11.65 -4.55 5.47
N GLN A 45 -11.00 -3.40 5.52
CA GLN A 45 -9.77 -3.15 4.78
C GLN A 45 -8.57 -3.91 5.33
N VAL A 46 -8.51 -4.18 6.64
CA VAL A 46 -7.49 -5.10 7.21
C VAL A 46 -7.52 -6.44 6.49
N TRP A 47 -8.73 -6.98 6.24
CA TRP A 47 -8.88 -8.23 5.49
C TRP A 47 -8.38 -8.09 4.04
N ASP A 48 -8.76 -7.03 3.35
CA ASP A 48 -8.34 -6.81 1.95
C ASP A 48 -6.80 -6.76 1.83
N PHE A 49 -6.15 -5.93 2.65
CA PHE A 49 -4.68 -5.83 2.62
C PHE A 49 -3.97 -7.10 3.09
N ALA A 50 -4.58 -7.89 3.99
CA ALA A 50 -4.06 -9.20 4.36
C ALA A 50 -4.07 -10.17 3.16
N GLN A 51 -5.15 -10.19 2.38
CA GLN A 51 -5.23 -10.98 1.14
C GLN A 51 -4.21 -10.52 0.10
N HIS A 52 -4.08 -9.21 -0.09
CA HIS A 52 -3.07 -8.65 -1.00
C HIS A 52 -1.65 -9.09 -0.60
N ALA A 53 -1.33 -9.00 0.69
CA ALA A 53 -0.04 -9.43 1.23
C ALA A 53 0.22 -10.94 1.03
N ASP A 54 -0.80 -11.79 1.20
CA ASP A 54 -0.67 -13.23 0.98
C ASP A 54 -0.42 -13.56 -0.49
N TRP A 55 -1.20 -13.00 -1.43
CA TRP A 55 -1.01 -13.25 -2.85
C TRP A 55 0.38 -12.80 -3.33
N LEU A 56 0.81 -11.59 -2.96
CA LEU A 56 2.13 -11.07 -3.28
C LEU A 56 3.24 -11.92 -2.64
N GLY A 57 3.02 -12.39 -1.41
CA GLY A 57 3.95 -13.23 -0.68
C GLY A 57 4.14 -14.62 -1.30
N ARG A 58 3.09 -15.24 -1.82
CA ARG A 58 3.19 -16.49 -2.60
C ARG A 58 3.97 -16.24 -3.89
N ARG A 59 3.69 -15.12 -4.55
CA ARG A 59 4.39 -14.75 -5.78
C ARG A 59 5.89 -14.57 -5.58
N THR A 60 6.36 -14.06 -4.43
CA THR A 60 7.81 -13.96 -4.17
C THR A 60 8.50 -15.33 -4.21
N GLY A 61 7.85 -16.40 -3.71
CA GLY A 61 8.36 -17.76 -3.80
C GLY A 61 8.50 -18.25 -5.26
N GLU A 62 7.50 -17.99 -6.10
CA GLU A 62 7.54 -18.33 -7.52
C GLU A 62 8.63 -17.54 -8.28
N LEU A 63 8.99 -16.35 -7.82
CA LEU A 63 10.07 -15.51 -8.35
C LEU A 63 11.45 -15.84 -7.73
N ARG A 64 11.62 -17.06 -7.17
CA ARG A 64 12.87 -17.56 -6.60
C ARG A 64 13.40 -16.73 -5.41
N SER A 65 12.52 -16.07 -4.68
CA SER A 65 12.80 -15.48 -3.37
C SER A 65 12.15 -16.35 -2.28
N PRO A 66 12.47 -16.16 -0.99
CA PRO A 66 11.75 -16.86 0.07
C PRO A 66 10.24 -16.62 -0.04
N MET A 67 9.44 -17.64 0.25
CA MET A 67 7.99 -17.47 0.32
C MET A 67 7.64 -16.46 1.42
N GLN A 68 6.64 -15.62 1.16
CA GLN A 68 6.25 -14.54 2.06
C GLN A 68 7.37 -13.52 2.33
N TRP A 69 8.32 -13.40 1.39
CA TRP A 69 9.40 -12.43 1.54
C TRP A 69 8.91 -11.00 1.34
N SER A 70 9.32 -10.11 2.25
CA SER A 70 9.07 -8.68 2.19
C SER A 70 10.38 -7.92 2.02
N LEU A 71 10.35 -6.89 1.18
CA LEU A 71 11.45 -5.95 1.03
C LEU A 71 10.98 -4.57 1.46
N GLN A 72 11.58 -4.03 2.52
CA GLN A 72 11.30 -2.67 2.95
C GLN A 72 11.52 -1.70 1.78
N PRO A 73 10.61 -0.76 1.53
CA PRO A 73 10.82 0.25 0.50
C PRO A 73 12.01 1.15 0.83
N ALA A 74 12.47 1.92 -0.14
CA ALA A 74 13.48 2.95 0.10
C ALA A 74 13.03 3.93 1.20
N ASP A 75 13.99 4.46 1.97
CA ASP A 75 13.71 5.26 3.17
C ASP A 75 12.79 6.46 2.91
N GLY A 76 12.87 7.06 1.73
CA GLY A 76 11.96 8.14 1.34
C GLY A 76 10.51 7.67 1.34
N TYR A 77 10.22 6.58 0.65
CA TYR A 77 8.85 6.04 0.60
C TYR A 77 8.39 5.48 1.95
N LEU A 78 9.29 4.88 2.73
CA LEU A 78 8.99 4.45 4.10
C LEU A 78 8.53 5.62 4.97
N ARG A 79 9.22 6.78 4.88
CA ARG A 79 8.79 8.00 5.59
C ARG A 79 7.40 8.48 5.16
N VAL A 80 7.03 8.36 3.89
CA VAL A 80 5.67 8.67 3.43
C VAL A 80 4.64 7.77 4.12
N LEU A 81 4.90 6.45 4.15
CA LEU A 81 4.03 5.50 4.83
C LEU A 81 3.88 5.84 6.33
N GLN A 82 4.98 6.11 7.00
CA GLN A 82 5.00 6.48 8.43
C GLN A 82 4.29 7.81 8.70
N THR A 83 4.47 8.80 7.83
CA THR A 83 3.77 10.09 7.93
C THR A 83 2.27 9.91 7.82
N MET A 84 1.80 9.16 6.82
CA MET A 84 0.38 8.83 6.66
C MET A 84 -0.15 8.05 7.87
N ALA A 85 0.59 7.04 8.35
CA ALA A 85 0.20 6.22 9.49
C ALA A 85 0.11 7.00 10.81
N GLY A 86 0.83 8.12 10.94
CA GLY A 86 0.81 9.03 12.09
C GLY A 86 -0.45 9.89 12.19
N ALA A 87 -1.39 9.82 11.24
CA ALA A 87 -2.66 10.56 11.32
C ALA A 87 -3.45 10.17 12.57
N THR A 88 -3.95 11.18 13.30
CA THR A 88 -4.66 10.98 14.57
C THR A 88 -6.18 11.12 14.44
N GLY A 89 -6.65 12.01 13.57
CA GLY A 89 -8.08 12.21 13.32
C GLY A 89 -8.65 11.16 12.37
N THR A 90 -9.92 10.82 12.54
CA THR A 90 -10.60 9.82 11.72
C THR A 90 -10.62 10.19 10.25
N MET A 91 -10.95 11.44 9.92
CA MET A 91 -10.99 11.90 8.53
C MET A 91 -9.60 12.04 7.92
N GLU A 92 -8.58 12.41 8.71
CA GLU A 92 -7.18 12.44 8.29
C GLU A 92 -6.67 11.04 7.95
N ARG A 93 -7.03 10.01 8.74
CA ARG A 93 -6.72 8.60 8.45
C ARG A 93 -7.35 8.15 7.14
N LEU A 94 -8.65 8.41 6.97
CA LEU A 94 -9.39 8.07 5.76
C LEU A 94 -8.82 8.81 4.53
N ALA A 95 -8.68 10.12 4.61
CA ALA A 95 -8.22 10.94 3.49
C ALA A 95 -6.75 10.69 3.16
N GLY A 96 -5.88 10.56 4.17
CA GLY A 96 -4.45 10.26 3.96
C GLY A 96 -4.24 8.94 3.23
N LEU A 97 -4.97 7.89 3.62
CA LEU A 97 -4.89 6.59 2.97
C LEU A 97 -5.54 6.62 1.59
N HIS A 98 -6.86 6.93 1.49
CA HIS A 98 -7.64 6.72 0.28
C HIS A 98 -7.42 7.79 -0.77
N ASP A 99 -7.35 9.06 -0.35
CA ASP A 99 -7.28 10.20 -1.27
C ASP A 99 -5.81 10.62 -1.49
N GLY A 100 -4.89 10.22 -0.57
CA GLY A 100 -3.45 10.54 -0.64
C GLY A 100 -2.58 9.39 -1.17
N LEU A 101 -2.51 8.27 -0.45
CA LEU A 101 -1.54 7.20 -0.71
C LEU A 101 -2.01 6.19 -1.78
N LEU A 102 -3.25 5.71 -1.72
CA LEU A 102 -3.73 4.66 -2.64
C LEU A 102 -3.68 5.06 -4.11
N PRO A 103 -3.94 6.32 -4.53
CA PRO A 103 -3.78 6.71 -5.92
C PRO A 103 -2.34 6.57 -6.45
N ASP A 104 -1.34 6.83 -5.61
CA ASP A 104 0.07 6.62 -5.96
C ASP A 104 0.39 5.12 -6.09
N LEU A 105 -0.07 4.32 -5.15
CA LEU A 105 0.14 2.87 -5.18
C LEU A 105 -0.55 2.22 -6.40
N GLU A 106 -1.76 2.67 -6.73
CA GLU A 106 -2.47 2.27 -7.95
C GLU A 106 -1.65 2.61 -9.21
N ALA A 107 -1.10 3.81 -9.29
CA ALA A 107 -0.27 4.23 -10.42
C ALA A 107 0.97 3.34 -10.56
N ARG A 108 1.61 2.94 -9.44
CA ARG A 108 2.78 2.03 -9.44
C ARG A 108 2.41 0.63 -9.91
N TYR A 109 1.23 0.11 -9.54
CA TYR A 109 0.76 -1.20 -10.01
C TYR A 109 0.46 -1.16 -11.50
N ARG A 110 -0.22 -0.11 -11.99
CA ARG A 110 -0.50 0.07 -13.43
C ARG A 110 0.80 0.23 -14.24
N ASP A 111 1.76 0.96 -13.73
CA ASP A 111 3.08 1.12 -14.34
C ASP A 111 3.84 -0.21 -14.43
N TYR A 112 3.80 -1.04 -13.37
CA TYR A 112 4.37 -2.39 -13.41
C TYR A 112 3.71 -3.24 -14.50
N ILE A 113 2.38 -3.28 -14.54
CA ILE A 113 1.61 -4.04 -15.54
C ILE A 113 1.96 -3.59 -16.96
N ALA A 114 2.10 -2.28 -17.18
CA ALA A 114 2.40 -1.72 -18.49
C ALA A 114 3.81 -2.05 -19.00
N ARG A 115 4.78 -2.20 -18.09
CA ARG A 115 6.19 -2.41 -18.44
C ARG A 115 6.64 -3.86 -18.40
N THR A 116 5.94 -4.73 -17.67
CA THR A 116 6.35 -6.13 -17.55
C THR A 116 6.04 -6.92 -18.82
N ASP A 117 6.86 -7.95 -19.08
CA ASP A 117 6.56 -8.92 -20.13
C ASP A 117 5.44 -9.85 -19.65
N ARG A 118 4.24 -9.66 -20.16
CA ARG A 118 3.06 -10.46 -19.78
C ARG A 118 3.24 -11.94 -20.04
N LEU A 119 3.97 -12.34 -21.08
CA LEU A 119 4.16 -13.76 -21.36
C LEU A 119 4.90 -14.48 -20.23
N ASN A 120 5.89 -13.81 -19.63
CA ASN A 120 6.74 -14.39 -18.59
C ASN A 120 6.30 -14.01 -17.16
N ASP A 121 5.31 -13.11 -17.01
CA ASP A 121 4.93 -12.55 -15.70
C ASP A 121 3.41 -12.40 -15.51
N GLU A 122 2.63 -13.10 -16.30
CA GLU A 122 1.17 -13.09 -16.22
C GLU A 122 0.64 -13.36 -14.79
N PRO A 123 1.24 -14.24 -13.96
CA PRO A 123 0.76 -14.43 -12.60
C PRO A 123 0.86 -13.15 -11.74
N THR A 124 1.94 -12.35 -11.86
CA THR A 124 2.03 -11.06 -11.16
C THR A 124 1.00 -10.07 -11.68
N VAL A 125 0.82 -10.01 -13.01
CA VAL A 125 -0.18 -9.13 -13.62
C VAL A 125 -1.58 -9.42 -13.09
N ARG A 126 -1.99 -10.70 -13.04
CA ARG A 126 -3.32 -11.09 -12.52
C ARG A 126 -3.50 -10.74 -11.04
N ILE A 127 -2.45 -10.90 -10.23
CA ILE A 127 -2.51 -10.48 -8.81
C ILE A 127 -2.74 -8.98 -8.72
N LEU A 128 -1.98 -8.18 -9.47
CA LEU A 128 -2.10 -6.73 -9.43
C LEU A 128 -3.43 -6.23 -10.01
N GLU A 129 -3.93 -6.82 -11.10
CA GLU A 129 -5.25 -6.52 -11.66
C GLU A 129 -6.37 -6.80 -10.64
N ARG A 130 -6.26 -7.89 -9.87
CA ARG A 130 -7.20 -8.19 -8.79
C ARG A 130 -7.12 -7.17 -7.65
N ILE A 131 -5.92 -6.78 -7.23
CA ILE A 131 -5.74 -5.73 -6.21
C ILE A 131 -6.32 -4.39 -6.70
N LEU A 132 -6.10 -4.05 -7.96
CA LEU A 132 -6.67 -2.84 -8.55
C LEU A 132 -8.20 -2.86 -8.55
N PHE A 133 -8.82 -4.00 -8.82
CA PHE A 133 -10.28 -4.16 -8.70
C PHE A 133 -10.77 -3.94 -7.26
N ASP A 134 -10.05 -4.47 -6.26
CA ASP A 134 -10.35 -4.20 -4.85
C ASP A 134 -10.19 -2.70 -4.53
N PHE A 135 -9.20 -2.00 -5.10
CA PHE A 135 -9.03 -0.57 -4.92
C PHE A 135 -10.21 0.26 -5.49
N GLU A 136 -10.82 -0.18 -6.58
CA GLU A 136 -12.05 0.46 -7.10
C GLU A 136 -13.19 0.37 -6.07
N ARG A 137 -13.38 -0.80 -5.45
CA ARG A 137 -14.35 -0.99 -4.37
C ARG A 137 -14.02 -0.12 -3.15
N LEU A 138 -12.76 -0.10 -2.71
CA LEU A 138 -12.32 0.74 -1.57
C LEU A 138 -12.57 2.23 -1.85
N ARG A 139 -12.39 2.67 -3.09
CA ARG A 139 -12.68 4.05 -3.52
C ARG A 139 -14.18 4.35 -3.47
N ALA A 140 -15.01 3.42 -3.93
CA ALA A 140 -16.47 3.58 -3.86
C ALA A 140 -16.95 3.64 -2.39
N ASP A 141 -16.45 2.76 -1.52
CA ASP A 141 -16.75 2.76 -0.09
C ASP A 141 -16.30 4.07 0.57
N ARG A 142 -15.11 4.58 0.21
CA ARG A 142 -14.62 5.88 0.70
C ARG A 142 -15.52 7.04 0.27
N ALA A 143 -15.97 7.04 -0.98
CA ALA A 143 -16.85 8.07 -1.52
C ALA A 143 -18.24 8.06 -0.84
N ALA A 144 -18.71 6.90 -0.38
CA ALA A 144 -19.97 6.75 0.33
C ALA A 144 -19.87 7.18 1.82
N PHE A 145 -18.68 7.21 2.42
CA PHE A 145 -18.49 7.44 3.85
C PHE A 145 -19.09 8.77 4.37
N PRO A 146 -19.01 9.93 3.67
CA PRO A 146 -19.62 11.17 4.11
C PRO A 146 -21.16 11.12 4.29
N ALA A 147 -21.83 10.25 3.53
CA ALA A 147 -23.28 10.05 3.71
C ALA A 147 -23.59 9.25 4.98
N ILE A 148 -22.68 8.40 5.43
CA ILE A 148 -22.82 7.62 6.67
C ILE A 148 -22.52 8.49 7.89
N ARG A 149 -21.50 9.37 7.79
CA ARG A 149 -21.04 10.26 8.87
C ARG A 149 -20.86 11.70 8.37
N PRO A 150 -21.98 12.40 8.12
CA PRO A 150 -21.95 13.78 7.61
C PRO A 150 -21.43 14.81 8.65
N ASP A 151 -21.36 14.40 9.91
CA ASP A 151 -20.83 15.18 11.03
C ASP A 151 -19.30 15.24 11.06
N LEU A 152 -18.61 14.34 10.34
CA LEU A 152 -17.16 14.29 10.32
C LEU A 152 -16.60 15.11 9.15
N ALA A 153 -15.71 16.02 9.48
CA ALA A 153 -15.00 16.86 8.50
C ALA A 153 -13.49 16.67 8.59
N LEU A 154 -12.83 16.83 7.45
CA LEU A 154 -11.37 16.87 7.39
C LEU A 154 -10.90 18.22 7.89
N THR A 155 -10.09 18.23 8.96
CA THR A 155 -9.60 19.48 9.57
C THR A 155 -8.61 20.19 8.67
N ASP A 156 -7.74 19.44 7.99
CA ASP A 156 -6.75 19.95 7.05
C ASP A 156 -7.03 19.47 5.62
N ALA A 157 -7.70 20.31 4.85
CA ALA A 157 -8.07 20.01 3.46
C ALA A 157 -6.84 19.73 2.55
N GLY A 158 -5.65 20.25 2.91
CA GLY A 158 -4.41 20.01 2.18
C GLY A 158 -3.73 18.67 2.49
N TRP A 159 -4.16 17.98 3.54
CA TRP A 159 -3.53 16.74 4.01
C TRP A 159 -3.38 15.64 2.93
N PRO A 160 -4.45 15.19 2.24
CA PRO A 160 -4.31 14.14 1.24
C PRO A 160 -3.41 14.56 0.07
N ALA A 161 -3.50 15.82 -0.37
CA ALA A 161 -2.65 16.34 -1.43
C ALA A 161 -1.15 16.32 -1.04
N ARG A 162 -0.83 16.61 0.23
CA ARG A 162 0.55 16.53 0.72
C ARG A 162 1.06 15.09 0.73
N ILE A 163 0.27 14.12 1.20
CA ILE A 163 0.66 12.70 1.16
C ILE A 163 0.88 12.25 -0.28
N ALA A 164 -0.03 12.59 -1.18
CA ALA A 164 0.10 12.26 -2.60
C ALA A 164 1.34 12.89 -3.25
N ALA A 165 1.67 14.13 -2.90
CA ALA A 165 2.87 14.82 -3.40
C ALA A 165 4.16 14.15 -2.89
N LEU A 166 4.22 13.82 -1.59
CA LEU A 166 5.35 13.11 -0.99
C LEU A 166 5.54 11.73 -1.65
N ALA A 167 4.46 10.96 -1.85
CA ALA A 167 4.54 9.66 -2.48
C ALA A 167 5.04 9.72 -3.93
N ARG A 168 4.53 10.66 -4.72
CA ARG A 168 4.96 10.86 -6.12
C ARG A 168 6.40 11.32 -6.25
N ALA A 169 6.94 12.04 -5.27
CA ALA A 169 8.33 12.47 -5.29
C ALA A 169 9.32 11.29 -5.14
N GLU A 170 8.90 10.19 -4.53
CA GLU A 170 9.72 8.99 -4.31
C GLU A 170 9.64 8.05 -5.53
N THR A 171 10.31 8.42 -6.61
CA THR A 171 10.30 7.65 -7.87
C THR A 171 11.01 6.31 -7.75
N ASP A 172 12.11 6.26 -6.99
CA ASP A 172 12.85 5.02 -6.70
C ASP A 172 12.48 4.49 -5.32
N TYR A 173 11.34 3.81 -5.25
CA TYR A 173 10.76 3.30 -4.00
C TYR A 173 11.22 1.88 -3.64
N VAL A 174 11.89 1.16 -4.55
CA VAL A 174 12.39 -0.21 -4.31
C VAL A 174 13.82 -0.13 -3.80
N SER A 175 14.04 -0.51 -2.54
CA SER A 175 15.39 -0.53 -1.97
C SER A 175 16.25 -1.66 -2.57
N SER A 176 17.57 -1.51 -2.51
CA SER A 176 18.45 -2.63 -2.79
C SER A 176 18.43 -3.64 -1.62
N ARG A 177 18.59 -4.93 -1.92
CA ARG A 177 18.70 -5.98 -0.85
C ARG A 177 19.86 -5.71 0.09
N ALA A 178 20.92 -5.06 -0.36
CA ALA A 178 22.06 -4.69 0.48
C ALA A 178 21.69 -3.61 1.49
N ALA A 179 20.97 -2.56 1.05
CA ALA A 179 20.47 -1.51 1.94
C ALA A 179 19.46 -2.06 2.97
N ALA A 180 18.53 -2.92 2.52
CA ALA A 180 17.56 -3.54 3.41
C ALA A 180 18.20 -4.44 4.49
N ARG A 181 19.29 -5.17 4.16
CA ARG A 181 20.04 -5.95 5.14
C ARG A 181 20.80 -5.07 6.13
N ALA A 182 21.38 -3.96 5.67
CA ALA A 182 22.06 -3.02 6.56
C ALA A 182 21.08 -2.37 7.56
N ALA A 183 19.89 -1.98 7.08
CA ALA A 183 18.85 -1.43 7.96
C ALA A 183 18.36 -2.46 9.00
N ALA A 184 18.16 -3.72 8.61
CA ALA A 184 17.74 -4.78 9.53
C ALA A 184 18.81 -5.17 10.55
N ALA A 185 20.08 -4.90 10.29
CA ALA A 185 21.19 -5.15 11.23
C ALA A 185 21.41 -3.99 12.22
N ALA A 186 20.80 -2.82 11.95
CA ALA A 186 20.90 -1.61 12.77
C ALA A 186 19.69 -1.40 13.70
N SER A 187 18.64 -2.20 13.57
CA SER A 187 17.41 -2.21 14.37
C SER A 187 17.41 -3.34 15.41
#